data_39aaca8539f0f5077b4bf83b74bd3764
#
_entry.id   39aaca8539f0f5077b4bf83b74bd3764
#
_cell.length_a   1.000
_cell.length_b   1.000
_cell.length_c   1.000
_cell.angle_alpha   90.00
_cell.angle_beta   90.00
_cell.angle_gamma   90.00
#
_symmetry.space_group_name_H-M   'P 1'
#
loop_
_entity.id
_entity.type
_entity.pdbx_description
1 polymer ?
#
loop_
_entity_poly.entity_id
_entity_poly.type
_entity_poly.pdbx_seq_one_letter_code
_entity_poly.pdbx_strand_id
1 'polypeptide(L)'
;VLPDVEKEVIADGKPKREEGAMRYFPEPRPEYAGGLGKEGAAALRAFVESGGTLVALGSSTEYLVEELGLPVRNALARVKADEFLCPGGLVRLDVSPTHPVTWGLPPSVPGFLDGPLAFQTTIPGAEMTREVLAAYPADGRDVLVAGWIRGEEKLARNAAAVALTLGKGKVVLLGFRPQHRAQTNATFPFLFNS
;
A
#
# COMPACT_ATOMS: atom_id res chain seq x y z
N VAL A 1 -6.51 -7.58 -7.53
CA VAL A 1 -5.42 -6.64 -7.21
C VAL A 1 -5.89 -5.23 -7.52
N LEU A 2 -5.71 -4.28 -6.58
CA LEU A 2 -5.89 -2.85 -6.79
C LEU A 2 -4.52 -2.24 -7.12
N PRO A 3 -4.36 -1.61 -8.30
CA PRO A 3 -3.11 -0.95 -8.67
C PRO A 3 -2.84 0.28 -7.80
N ASP A 4 -1.62 0.80 -7.84
CA ASP A 4 -1.24 2.02 -7.13
C ASP A 4 -1.87 3.25 -7.80
N VAL A 5 -3.06 3.60 -7.33
CA VAL A 5 -3.83 4.78 -7.73
C VAL A 5 -4.50 5.38 -6.50
N GLU A 6 -4.79 6.68 -6.57
CA GLU A 6 -5.46 7.41 -5.49
C GLU A 6 -6.86 6.84 -5.21
N LYS A 7 -7.28 6.91 -3.94
CA LYS A 7 -8.58 6.36 -3.51
C LYS A 7 -9.77 7.01 -4.22
N GLU A 8 -9.68 8.29 -4.56
CA GLU A 8 -10.71 9.02 -5.29
C GLU A 8 -10.88 8.49 -6.72
N VAL A 9 -9.80 8.03 -7.35
CA VAL A 9 -9.87 7.38 -8.66
C VAL A 9 -10.60 6.04 -8.55
N ILE A 10 -10.35 5.28 -7.49
CA ILE A 10 -11.02 3.99 -7.27
C ILE A 10 -12.50 4.22 -6.93
N ALA A 11 -12.80 5.15 -6.03
CA ALA A 11 -14.15 5.41 -5.55
C ALA A 11 -15.03 6.06 -6.63
N ASP A 12 -14.53 7.14 -7.25
CA ASP A 12 -15.32 8.04 -8.09
C ASP A 12 -14.89 8.07 -9.57
N GLY A 13 -13.76 7.42 -9.91
CA GLY A 13 -13.19 7.46 -11.26
C GLY A 13 -12.56 8.80 -11.62
N LYS A 14 -12.33 9.67 -10.64
CA LYS A 14 -11.80 11.02 -10.86
C LYS A 14 -10.54 11.23 -10.04
N PRO A 15 -9.38 11.53 -10.68
CA PRO A 15 -8.20 11.93 -9.93
C PRO A 15 -8.44 13.28 -9.24
N LYS A 16 -7.77 13.51 -8.10
CA LYS A 16 -7.69 14.86 -7.52
C LYS A 16 -7.03 15.78 -8.55
N ARG A 17 -7.77 16.78 -9.01
CA ARG A 17 -7.22 17.80 -9.91
C ARG A 17 -6.45 18.81 -9.08
N GLU A 18 -5.13 18.82 -9.17
CA GLU A 18 -4.35 19.99 -8.81
C GLU A 18 -4.52 21.05 -9.89
N GLU A 19 -4.88 22.28 -9.49
CA GLU A 19 -4.99 23.42 -10.42
C GLU A 19 -3.65 23.59 -11.15
N GLY A 20 -3.66 23.38 -12.46
CA GLY A 20 -2.51 23.56 -13.36
C GLY A 20 -1.86 22.31 -13.93
N ALA A 21 -1.83 21.19 -13.22
CA ALA A 21 -1.14 19.98 -13.69
C ALA A 21 -1.89 19.22 -14.80
N MET A 22 -3.21 19.34 -14.85
CA MET A 22 -4.10 18.57 -15.76
C MET A 22 -4.45 19.30 -17.06
N ARG A 23 -3.85 20.46 -17.35
CA ARG A 23 -4.17 21.25 -18.56
C ARG A 23 -3.87 20.50 -19.87
N TYR A 24 -2.99 19.51 -19.82
CA TYR A 24 -2.56 18.74 -20.99
C TYR A 24 -3.29 17.39 -21.16
N PHE A 25 -4.09 16.97 -20.19
CA PHE A 25 -4.84 15.73 -20.28
C PHE A 25 -6.30 16.03 -20.64
N PRO A 26 -6.83 15.45 -21.73
CA PRO A 26 -8.24 15.60 -22.08
C PRO A 26 -9.11 15.02 -20.97
N GLU A 27 -10.33 15.55 -20.81
CA GLU A 27 -11.30 14.92 -19.94
C GLU A 27 -11.58 13.49 -20.40
N PRO A 28 -11.68 12.52 -19.48
CA PRO A 28 -12.02 11.17 -19.85
C PRO A 28 -13.42 11.16 -20.48
N ARG A 29 -13.60 10.35 -21.52
CA ARG A 29 -14.91 10.19 -22.14
C ARG A 29 -15.91 9.67 -21.10
N PRO A 30 -17.17 10.15 -21.13
CA PRO A 30 -18.18 9.77 -20.15
C PRO A 30 -18.35 8.25 -20.01
N GLU A 31 -18.22 7.50 -21.10
CA GLU A 31 -18.34 6.04 -21.13
C GLU A 31 -17.20 5.30 -20.40
N TYR A 32 -16.09 5.99 -20.13
CA TYR A 32 -14.93 5.46 -19.37
C TYR A 32 -14.75 6.18 -18.02
N ALA A 33 -15.64 7.11 -17.70
CA ALA A 33 -15.63 7.79 -16.42
C ALA A 33 -16.48 7.01 -15.43
N GLY A 34 -15.95 6.80 -14.22
CA GLY A 34 -16.65 6.14 -13.14
C GLY A 34 -15.70 5.39 -12.23
N GLY A 35 -16.09 5.24 -10.99
CA GLY A 35 -15.39 4.45 -9.98
C GLY A 35 -16.26 3.30 -9.51
N LEU A 36 -15.79 2.61 -8.46
CA LEU A 36 -16.52 1.50 -7.86
C LEU A 36 -17.78 1.94 -7.13
N GLY A 37 -17.79 3.17 -6.62
CA GLY A 37 -18.88 3.69 -5.79
C GLY A 37 -19.15 2.81 -4.55
N LYS A 38 -20.27 3.06 -3.90
CA LYS A 38 -20.67 2.31 -2.69
C LYS A 38 -21.02 0.83 -3.00
N GLU A 39 -21.62 0.59 -4.16
CA GLU A 39 -21.99 -0.78 -4.56
C GLU A 39 -20.77 -1.63 -4.84
N GLY A 40 -19.76 -1.09 -5.55
CA GLY A 40 -18.50 -1.77 -5.78
C GLY A 40 -17.70 -2.02 -4.50
N ALA A 41 -17.68 -1.05 -3.57
CA ALA A 41 -17.07 -1.24 -2.25
C ALA A 41 -17.75 -2.37 -1.47
N ALA A 42 -19.09 -2.42 -1.47
CA ALA A 42 -19.85 -3.50 -0.84
C ALA A 42 -19.58 -4.88 -1.49
N ALA A 43 -19.47 -4.92 -2.82
CA ALA A 43 -19.12 -6.12 -3.56
C ALA A 43 -17.71 -6.62 -3.22
N LEU A 44 -16.72 -5.72 -3.11
CA LEU A 44 -15.36 -6.06 -2.67
C LEU A 44 -15.34 -6.63 -1.25
N ARG A 45 -16.10 -6.02 -0.32
CA ARG A 45 -16.23 -6.53 1.03
C ARG A 45 -16.79 -7.95 1.03
N ALA A 46 -17.93 -8.17 0.36
CA ALA A 46 -18.58 -9.48 0.27
C ALA A 46 -17.66 -10.54 -0.37
N PHE A 47 -16.88 -10.15 -1.40
CA PHE A 47 -15.86 -11.00 -2.01
C PHE A 47 -14.82 -11.47 -0.99
N VAL A 48 -14.28 -10.56 -0.17
CA VAL A 48 -13.31 -10.93 0.86
C VAL A 48 -13.95 -11.80 1.94
N GLU A 49 -15.09 -11.36 2.49
CA GLU A 49 -15.77 -12.08 3.57
C GLU A 49 -16.16 -13.52 3.17
N SER A 50 -16.41 -13.76 1.88
CA SER A 50 -16.69 -15.10 1.33
C SER A 50 -15.45 -15.97 1.10
N GLY A 51 -14.24 -15.43 1.23
CA GLY A 51 -12.99 -16.19 1.10
C GLY A 51 -12.05 -15.67 0.02
N GLY A 52 -12.38 -14.56 -0.64
CA GLY A 52 -11.53 -13.95 -1.65
C GLY A 52 -10.28 -13.27 -1.06
N THR A 53 -9.25 -13.10 -1.88
CA THR A 53 -8.05 -12.34 -1.52
C THR A 53 -8.02 -11.02 -2.28
N LEU A 54 -7.87 -9.89 -1.57
CA LEU A 54 -7.60 -8.57 -2.12
C LEU A 54 -6.16 -8.17 -1.85
N VAL A 55 -5.48 -7.67 -2.88
CA VAL A 55 -4.13 -7.09 -2.75
C VAL A 55 -4.22 -5.64 -3.20
N ALA A 56 -3.78 -4.71 -2.34
CA ALA A 56 -3.70 -3.30 -2.67
C ALA A 56 -2.25 -2.81 -2.68
N LEU A 57 -1.91 -2.00 -3.66
CA LEU A 57 -0.56 -1.49 -3.91
C LEU A 57 -0.51 0.02 -3.68
N GLY A 58 0.51 0.48 -2.96
CA GLY A 58 0.75 1.91 -2.78
C GLY A 58 -0.47 2.67 -2.25
N SER A 59 -0.84 3.74 -2.92
CA SER A 59 -1.92 4.65 -2.51
C SER A 59 -3.30 3.99 -2.44
N SER A 60 -3.54 2.91 -3.20
CA SER A 60 -4.82 2.18 -3.15
C SER A 60 -5.07 1.46 -1.82
N THR A 61 -4.03 1.29 -1.00
CA THR A 61 -4.18 0.72 0.35
C THR A 61 -5.07 1.57 1.24
N GLU A 62 -5.07 2.90 1.09
CA GLU A 62 -5.91 3.81 1.85
C GLU A 62 -7.39 3.57 1.57
N TYR A 63 -7.75 3.29 0.30
CA TYR A 63 -9.12 2.95 -0.07
C TYR A 63 -9.62 1.71 0.69
N LEU A 64 -8.84 0.61 0.68
CA LEU A 64 -9.24 -0.61 1.40
C LEU A 64 -9.27 -0.42 2.91
N VAL A 65 -8.33 0.34 3.47
CA VAL A 65 -8.32 0.64 4.92
C VAL A 65 -9.60 1.34 5.34
N GLU A 66 -10.05 2.34 4.58
CA GLU A 66 -11.27 3.09 4.87
C GLU A 66 -12.53 2.26 4.62
N GLU A 67 -12.67 1.67 3.43
CA GLU A 67 -13.90 0.97 3.02
C GLU A 67 -14.14 -0.34 3.78
N LEU A 68 -13.08 -1.05 4.14
CA LEU A 68 -13.19 -2.30 4.91
C LEU A 68 -13.03 -2.10 6.41
N GLY A 69 -12.74 -0.87 6.88
CA GLY A 69 -12.53 -0.58 8.29
C GLY A 69 -11.37 -1.37 8.90
N LEU A 70 -10.24 -1.46 8.18
CA LEU A 70 -9.12 -2.28 8.60
C LEU A 70 -8.36 -1.65 9.79
N PRO A 71 -7.82 -2.45 10.73
CA PRO A 71 -7.06 -1.97 11.88
C PRO A 71 -5.64 -1.50 11.52
N VAL A 72 -5.55 -0.65 10.51
CA VAL A 72 -4.32 -0.10 9.94
C VAL A 72 -4.52 1.37 9.62
N ARG A 73 -3.48 2.17 9.77
CA ARG A 73 -3.48 3.57 9.33
C ARG A 73 -2.15 3.93 8.68
N ASN A 74 -2.17 4.88 7.76
CA ASN A 74 -0.94 5.47 7.25
C ASN A 74 -0.33 6.40 8.32
N ALA A 75 0.86 6.06 8.82
CA ALA A 75 1.59 6.84 9.80
C ALA A 75 2.00 8.23 9.27
N LEU A 76 2.10 8.37 7.96
CA LEU A 76 2.59 9.58 7.28
C LEU A 76 1.47 10.41 6.65
N ALA A 77 0.19 10.05 6.82
CA ALA A 77 -0.95 10.72 6.17
C ALA A 77 -1.05 12.24 6.43
N ARG A 78 -0.47 12.72 7.55
CA ARG A 78 -0.51 14.14 7.94
C ARG A 78 0.87 14.81 7.92
N VAL A 79 1.88 14.09 7.45
CA VAL A 79 3.26 14.61 7.41
C VAL A 79 3.40 15.50 6.17
N LYS A 80 3.95 16.68 6.36
CA LYS A 80 4.11 17.67 5.28
C LYS A 80 5.30 17.31 4.39
N ALA A 81 5.29 17.82 3.15
CA ALA A 81 6.35 17.57 2.17
C ALA A 81 7.72 18.13 2.59
N ASP A 82 7.77 19.16 3.45
CA ASP A 82 9.01 19.67 4.03
C ASP A 82 9.59 18.77 5.13
N GLU A 83 8.76 17.91 5.73
CA GLU A 83 9.16 16.97 6.77
C GLU A 83 9.45 15.56 6.24
N PHE A 84 8.75 15.13 5.20
CA PHE A 84 8.98 13.85 4.53
C PHE A 84 8.76 13.99 3.03
N LEU A 85 9.72 13.53 2.25
CA LEU A 85 9.62 13.47 0.80
C LEU A 85 10.44 12.30 0.26
N CYS A 86 9.79 11.41 -0.49
CA CYS A 86 10.41 10.31 -1.24
C CYS A 86 9.84 10.32 -2.66
N PRO A 87 10.48 10.97 -3.62
CA PRO A 87 10.00 11.04 -5.00
C PRO A 87 10.40 9.83 -5.84
N GLY A 88 10.47 8.68 -5.22
CA GLY A 88 10.93 7.43 -5.78
C GLY A 88 12.34 7.07 -5.31
N GLY A 89 12.44 5.99 -4.52
CA GLY A 89 13.69 5.47 -3.99
C GLY A 89 13.61 4.00 -3.63
N LEU A 90 14.75 3.35 -3.56
CA LEU A 90 14.86 2.00 -3.03
C LEU A 90 15.07 2.07 -1.53
N VAL A 91 14.17 1.47 -0.79
CA VAL A 91 14.19 1.41 0.67
C VAL A 91 14.34 -0.03 1.13
N ARG A 92 15.02 -0.21 2.25
CA ARG A 92 15.17 -1.52 2.90
C ARG A 92 13.86 -1.93 3.54
N LEU A 93 13.49 -3.18 3.33
CA LEU A 93 12.34 -3.84 3.94
C LEU A 93 12.84 -5.07 4.70
N ASP A 94 12.68 -5.08 6.00
CA ASP A 94 12.94 -6.24 6.86
C ASP A 94 11.73 -7.16 6.80
N VAL A 95 11.93 -8.40 6.31
CA VAL A 95 10.86 -9.33 5.95
C VAL A 95 10.61 -10.31 7.08
N SER A 96 9.34 -10.49 7.46
CA SER A 96 8.91 -11.57 8.36
C SER A 96 8.89 -12.91 7.61
N PRO A 97 9.59 -13.95 8.07
CA PRO A 97 9.69 -15.21 7.32
C PRO A 97 8.52 -16.18 7.55
N THR A 98 7.57 -15.82 8.40
CA THR A 98 6.56 -16.77 8.93
C THR A 98 5.30 -16.89 8.08
N HIS A 99 5.03 -15.91 7.21
CA HIS A 99 3.79 -15.86 6.44
C HIS A 99 3.98 -16.39 5.02
N PRO A 100 3.01 -17.12 4.42
CA PRO A 100 3.10 -17.63 3.05
C PRO A 100 3.44 -16.57 1.99
N VAL A 101 2.91 -15.37 2.10
CA VAL A 101 3.20 -14.25 1.18
C VAL A 101 4.70 -13.90 1.12
N THR A 102 5.44 -14.20 2.17
CA THR A 102 6.87 -13.91 2.25
C THR A 102 7.77 -15.11 1.99
N TRP A 103 7.21 -16.26 1.63
CA TRP A 103 8.02 -17.45 1.35
C TRP A 103 8.97 -17.23 0.18
N GLY A 104 10.20 -17.68 0.36
CA GLY A 104 11.27 -17.52 -0.62
C GLY A 104 11.95 -16.16 -0.61
N LEU A 105 11.50 -15.22 0.22
CA LEU A 105 12.17 -13.94 0.38
C LEU A 105 13.33 -14.06 1.38
N PRO A 106 14.45 -13.36 1.14
CA PRO A 106 15.51 -13.22 2.14
C PRO A 106 15.03 -12.33 3.30
N PRO A 107 15.73 -12.31 4.45
CA PRO A 107 15.37 -11.52 5.61
C PRO A 107 15.23 -10.01 5.35
N SER A 108 15.85 -9.51 4.30
CA SER A 108 15.76 -8.10 3.89
C SER A 108 15.81 -7.98 2.37
N VAL A 109 14.96 -7.13 1.82
CA VAL A 109 14.89 -6.84 0.38
C VAL A 109 14.80 -5.34 0.12
N PRO A 110 15.31 -4.83 -1.01
CA PRO A 110 15.00 -3.46 -1.45
C PRO A 110 13.59 -3.41 -2.05
N GLY A 111 12.76 -2.45 -1.60
CA GLY A 111 11.46 -2.15 -2.17
C GLY A 111 11.45 -0.75 -2.78
N PHE A 112 10.65 -0.52 -3.84
CA PHE A 112 10.49 0.81 -4.42
C PHE A 112 9.37 1.57 -3.72
N LEU A 113 9.75 2.66 -3.03
CA LEU A 113 8.81 3.55 -2.37
C LEU A 113 8.68 4.84 -3.17
N ASP A 114 7.43 5.28 -3.38
CA ASP A 114 7.09 6.56 -3.99
C ASP A 114 5.99 7.22 -3.15
N GLY A 115 6.36 8.28 -2.45
CA GLY A 115 5.44 9.00 -1.57
C GLY A 115 5.46 8.59 -0.09
N PRO A 116 4.60 9.25 0.73
CA PRO A 116 4.58 9.13 2.18
C PRO A 116 3.66 7.98 2.62
N LEU A 117 4.13 6.75 2.57
CA LEU A 117 3.35 5.58 2.95
C LEU A 117 4.10 4.65 3.89
N ALA A 118 3.57 4.51 5.09
CA ALA A 118 4.02 3.57 6.11
C ALA A 118 2.86 3.21 7.03
N PHE A 119 2.74 1.97 7.45
CA PHE A 119 1.61 1.51 8.22
C PHE A 119 1.89 1.44 9.72
N GLN A 120 0.93 1.92 10.49
CA GLN A 120 0.78 1.57 11.90
C GLN A 120 -0.47 0.70 12.05
N THR A 121 -0.33 -0.40 12.76
CA THR A 121 -1.43 -1.32 13.01
C THR A 121 -1.99 -1.09 14.41
N THR A 122 -3.31 -1.25 14.54
CA THR A 122 -4.01 -1.23 15.83
C THR A 122 -4.47 -2.64 16.20
N ILE A 123 -5.04 -2.80 17.38
CA ILE A 123 -5.60 -4.09 17.82
C ILE A 123 -6.80 -4.40 16.92
N PRO A 124 -6.80 -5.56 16.23
CA PRO A 124 -7.93 -5.93 15.39
C PRO A 124 -9.18 -6.28 16.23
N GLY A 125 -10.35 -6.10 15.64
CA GLY A 125 -11.60 -6.61 16.19
C GLY A 125 -11.63 -8.15 16.21
N ALA A 126 -12.65 -8.73 16.85
CA ALA A 126 -12.75 -10.17 17.09
C ALA A 126 -12.77 -11.03 15.80
N GLU A 127 -13.21 -10.48 14.69
CA GLU A 127 -13.34 -11.18 13.39
C GLU A 127 -12.18 -10.91 12.43
N MET A 128 -11.15 -10.23 12.89
CA MET A 128 -9.99 -9.87 12.09
C MET A 128 -8.70 -10.34 12.75
N THR A 129 -7.74 -10.74 11.95
CA THR A 129 -6.34 -10.89 12.38
C THR A 129 -5.47 -9.94 11.59
N ARG A 130 -4.28 -9.67 12.07
CA ARG A 130 -3.28 -8.89 11.32
C ARG A 130 -1.89 -9.44 11.56
N GLU A 131 -1.08 -9.42 10.52
CA GLU A 131 0.32 -9.82 10.58
C GLU A 131 1.17 -8.84 9.76
N VAL A 132 2.29 -8.40 10.31
CA VAL A 132 3.24 -7.54 9.59
C VAL A 132 4.14 -8.44 8.75
N LEU A 133 4.07 -8.28 7.43
CA LEU A 133 4.84 -9.05 6.46
C LEU A 133 6.23 -8.48 6.24
N ALA A 134 6.33 -7.15 6.26
CA ALA A 134 7.59 -6.43 6.16
C ALA A 134 7.49 -5.11 6.91
N ALA A 135 8.62 -4.68 7.48
CA ALA A 135 8.75 -3.42 8.19
C ALA A 135 9.96 -2.63 7.67
N TYR A 136 9.94 -1.32 7.87
CA TYR A 136 11.14 -0.51 7.69
C TYR A 136 12.12 -0.76 8.85
N PRO A 137 13.44 -0.63 8.63
CA PRO A 137 14.46 -0.81 9.68
C PRO A 137 14.18 0.03 10.92
N ALA A 138 14.72 -0.41 12.05
CA ALA A 138 14.57 0.29 13.32
C ALA A 138 15.31 1.62 13.35
N ASP A 139 16.42 1.75 12.63
CA ASP A 139 17.20 2.98 12.47
C ASP A 139 16.87 3.61 11.11
N GLY A 140 16.44 4.88 11.10
CA GLY A 140 16.14 5.61 9.88
C GLY A 140 17.30 5.66 8.88
N ARG A 141 18.55 5.68 9.37
CA ARG A 141 19.76 5.68 8.54
C ARG A 141 19.93 4.44 7.69
N ASP A 142 19.31 3.34 8.08
CA ASP A 142 19.37 2.06 7.37
C ASP A 142 18.24 1.92 6.32
N VAL A 143 17.31 2.87 6.27
CA VAL A 143 16.14 2.80 5.38
C VAL A 143 16.51 2.98 3.93
N LEU A 144 17.28 4.01 3.59
CA LEU A 144 17.60 4.31 2.19
C LEU A 144 18.67 3.36 1.65
N VAL A 145 18.36 2.66 0.57
CA VAL A 145 19.31 1.82 -0.18
C VAL A 145 19.87 2.57 -1.39
N ALA A 146 18.99 3.23 -2.14
CA ALA A 146 19.39 4.02 -3.31
C ALA A 146 18.32 5.06 -3.66
N GLY A 147 18.73 6.16 -4.26
CA GLY A 147 17.85 7.27 -4.59
C GLY A 147 18.00 8.41 -3.58
N TRP A 148 16.89 9.07 -3.28
CA TRP A 148 16.86 10.20 -2.37
C TRP A 148 15.61 10.17 -1.50
N ILE A 149 15.77 10.52 -0.23
CA ILE A 149 14.69 10.61 0.76
C ILE A 149 15.00 11.74 1.74
N ARG A 150 13.96 12.37 2.25
CA ARG A 150 14.03 13.32 3.37
C ARG A 150 13.10 12.80 4.47
N GLY A 151 13.55 12.76 5.72
CA GLY A 151 12.75 12.36 6.86
C GLY A 151 12.58 10.85 6.96
N GLU A 152 13.60 10.09 6.56
CA GLU A 152 13.62 8.63 6.59
C GLU A 152 13.36 8.05 7.99
N GLU A 153 13.69 8.80 9.05
CA GLU A 153 13.41 8.43 10.43
C GLU A 153 11.90 8.26 10.71
N LYS A 154 11.05 8.91 9.92
CA LYS A 154 9.58 8.78 10.04
C LYS A 154 9.06 7.44 9.51
N LEU A 155 9.83 6.76 8.66
CA LEU A 155 9.54 5.38 8.24
C LEU A 155 9.93 4.36 9.29
N ALA A 156 10.97 4.64 10.08
CA ALA A 156 11.57 3.68 11.00
C ALA A 156 10.53 2.97 11.87
N ARG A 157 10.67 1.64 12.00
CA ARG A 157 9.79 0.75 12.79
C ARG A 157 8.33 0.65 12.34
N ASN A 158 7.90 1.40 11.33
CA ASN A 158 6.57 1.24 10.77
C ASN A 158 6.52 0.04 9.81
N ALA A 159 5.35 -0.53 9.65
CA ALA A 159 5.16 -1.62 8.70
C ALA A 159 5.14 -1.07 7.25
N ALA A 160 5.74 -1.83 6.35
CA ALA A 160 5.71 -1.58 4.91
C ALA A 160 4.71 -2.50 4.18
N ALA A 161 4.45 -3.68 4.75
CA ALA A 161 3.44 -4.61 4.24
C ALA A 161 2.71 -5.30 5.40
N VAL A 162 1.39 -5.49 5.24
CA VAL A 162 0.52 -6.09 6.24
C VAL A 162 -0.45 -7.04 5.58
N ALA A 163 -0.63 -8.24 6.16
CA ALA A 163 -1.71 -9.15 5.84
C ALA A 163 -2.79 -9.11 6.93
N LEU A 164 -4.04 -9.17 6.51
CA LEU A 164 -5.20 -9.21 7.39
C LEU A 164 -6.15 -10.33 6.96
N THR A 165 -6.90 -10.87 7.92
CA THR A 165 -8.08 -11.68 7.61
C THR A 165 -9.33 -10.85 7.86
N LEU A 166 -10.33 -11.02 7.03
CA LEU A 166 -11.68 -10.45 7.18
C LEU A 166 -12.68 -11.52 6.77
N GLY A 167 -13.50 -11.97 7.72
CA GLY A 167 -14.34 -13.13 7.48
C GLY A 167 -13.52 -14.38 7.11
N LYS A 168 -13.77 -14.96 5.94
CA LYS A 168 -13.03 -16.13 5.43
C LYS A 168 -11.87 -15.76 4.50
N GLY A 169 -11.77 -14.49 4.10
CA GLY A 169 -10.82 -14.02 3.10
C GLY A 169 -9.64 -13.26 3.67
N LYS A 170 -8.86 -12.72 2.77
CA LYS A 170 -7.59 -12.06 3.07
C LYS A 170 -7.48 -10.70 2.39
N VAL A 171 -6.80 -9.77 3.06
CA VAL A 171 -6.39 -8.49 2.50
C VAL A 171 -4.89 -8.35 2.68
N VAL A 172 -4.17 -8.06 1.61
CA VAL A 172 -2.73 -7.79 1.64
C VAL A 172 -2.51 -6.34 1.21
N LEU A 173 -1.89 -5.57 2.10
CA LEU A 173 -1.56 -4.17 1.88
C LEU A 173 -0.05 -4.06 1.66
N LEU A 174 0.36 -3.60 0.48
CA LEU A 174 1.76 -3.35 0.14
C LEU A 174 1.98 -1.84 0.01
N GLY A 175 2.62 -1.23 1.01
CA GLY A 175 2.92 0.21 1.07
C GLY A 175 4.07 0.64 0.17
N PHE A 176 4.45 -0.18 -0.78
CA PHE A 176 5.49 0.06 -1.78
C PHE A 176 5.05 -0.54 -3.12
N ARG A 177 5.76 -0.22 -4.20
CA ARG A 177 5.51 -0.84 -5.50
C ARG A 177 6.31 -2.13 -5.62
N PRO A 178 5.68 -3.32 -5.50
CA PRO A 178 6.37 -4.60 -5.61
C PRO A 178 6.88 -4.85 -7.03
N GLN A 179 6.27 -4.20 -8.01
CA GLN A 179 6.65 -4.23 -9.40
C GLN A 179 6.82 -2.79 -9.90
N HIS A 180 8.04 -2.29 -9.98
CA HIS A 180 8.36 -1.00 -10.59
C HIS A 180 9.38 -1.22 -11.70
N ARG A 181 8.93 -1.31 -12.96
CA ARG A 181 9.78 -1.47 -14.17
C ARG A 181 10.78 -2.63 -14.06
N ALA A 182 10.43 -3.69 -13.30
CA ALA A 182 11.29 -4.81 -12.96
C ALA A 182 12.61 -4.43 -12.25
N GLN A 183 12.71 -3.25 -11.65
CA GLN A 183 13.91 -2.80 -10.95
C GLN A 183 14.10 -3.45 -9.58
N THR A 184 12.99 -3.93 -8.99
CA THR A 184 12.98 -4.60 -7.69
C THR A 184 12.33 -5.97 -7.81
N ASN A 185 12.86 -6.83 -8.68
CA ASN A 185 12.32 -8.19 -8.86
C ASN A 185 12.32 -9.01 -7.55
N ALA A 186 13.17 -8.66 -6.58
CA ALA A 186 13.18 -9.27 -5.26
C ALA A 186 11.86 -9.09 -4.47
N THR A 187 11.03 -8.11 -4.83
CA THR A 187 9.73 -7.87 -4.17
C THR A 187 8.55 -8.54 -4.88
N PHE A 188 8.75 -9.16 -6.05
CA PHE A 188 7.70 -9.87 -6.78
C PHE A 188 6.98 -10.95 -5.97
N PRO A 189 7.66 -11.75 -5.11
CA PRO A 189 6.97 -12.75 -4.30
C PRO A 189 5.87 -12.16 -3.41
N PHE A 190 6.00 -10.93 -2.90
CA PHE A 190 4.90 -10.30 -2.16
C PHE A 190 3.60 -10.23 -2.94
N LEU A 191 3.67 -10.08 -4.26
CA LEU A 191 2.49 -10.02 -5.11
C LEU A 191 2.04 -11.42 -5.57
N PHE A 192 2.98 -12.29 -5.94
CA PHE A 192 2.64 -13.59 -6.51
C PHE A 192 2.28 -14.65 -5.47
N ASN A 193 2.70 -14.49 -4.22
CA ASN A 193 2.34 -15.38 -3.12
C ASN A 193 1.09 -14.92 -2.37
N SER A 194 0.50 -13.77 -2.74
CA SER A 194 -0.69 -13.21 -2.07
C SER A 194 -1.97 -13.95 -2.35
#